data_01a9a705b50d33c9ab040fb5e7ea1e1d
#
_entry.id   01a9a705b50d33c9ab040fb5e7ea1e1d
#
_cell.length_a   1.000
_cell.length_b   1.000
_cell.length_c   1.000
_cell.angle_alpha   90.00
_cell.angle_beta   90.00
_cell.angle_gamma   90.00
#
_symmetry.space_group_name_H-M   'P 1'
#
loop_
_entity.id
_entity.type
_entity.pdbx_description
1 polymer ?
#
loop_
_entity_poly.entity_id
_entity_poly.type
_entity_poly.pdbx_seq_one_letter_code
_entity_poly.pdbx_strand_id
1 'polypeptide(L)'
;MRLLPVVLTVVLSVAVAYYFYVPLPDAIQEPWKLMMVDAGFRAALYLASLKDWLGLNHYMKSFRQSTEGVEDMMKGLLSSESGGGVMPGVKVSDITFAGIPVRLYEPPAGGEGHLRRGLMYFHGGGWALGSAKMGSYDTISRIVSDELNTVVVSVEYRLYPEVHFPVPYLDCLTAAKYFLSHDVLAKYAIDPERVGVSGDSAGGNLAAAVTQEISTDDTMTVKFSVQALVYPVLQALDFNTPSYLQNKEIPILYRPMMIRFWLQYLGVDLSLQPQFLANNHSSLHQTTITPELRARVDWTVLLPQKYKKNYKLLVVEKGLQGLGKEVPGLLDMRASPLLAGPEVLGKCPRAYILTCEYDVLRDDGLMYAQRLQDAGVTVTNDHYDDGFHGCFSLITWPLEFDVGKRALRGYLNWLQNNL
;
A
#
# COMPACT_ATOMS: atom_id res chain seq x y z
N MET A 1 20.71 44.85 -25.38
CA MET A 1 21.22 43.83 -24.42
C MET A 1 20.28 43.50 -23.23
N ARG A 2 19.24 44.29 -22.89
CA ARG A 2 18.34 44.03 -21.73
C ARG A 2 17.14 43.06 -22.02
N LEU A 3 16.80 42.82 -23.30
CA LEU A 3 15.64 41.98 -23.65
C LEU A 3 15.93 40.47 -23.48
N LEU A 4 17.13 40.01 -23.77
CA LEU A 4 17.51 38.60 -23.70
C LEU A 4 17.33 37.98 -22.30
N PRO A 5 17.83 38.60 -21.21
CA PRO A 5 17.61 38.06 -19.87
C PRO A 5 16.12 38.01 -19.46
N VAL A 6 15.33 39.00 -19.89
CA VAL A 6 13.87 39.00 -19.63
C VAL A 6 13.19 37.85 -20.36
N VAL A 7 13.50 37.66 -21.65
CA VAL A 7 12.97 36.53 -22.44
C VAL A 7 13.37 35.18 -21.81
N LEU A 8 14.64 35.03 -21.43
CA LEU A 8 15.13 33.82 -20.80
C LEU A 8 14.41 33.56 -19.45
N THR A 9 14.20 34.60 -18.65
CA THR A 9 13.46 34.47 -17.37
C THR A 9 12.02 34.03 -17.62
N VAL A 10 11.33 34.62 -18.58
CA VAL A 10 9.94 34.26 -18.92
C VAL A 10 9.89 32.82 -19.42
N VAL A 11 10.77 32.42 -20.33
CA VAL A 11 10.83 31.04 -20.85
C VAL A 11 11.10 30.05 -19.75
N LEU A 12 12.04 30.35 -18.83
CA LEU A 12 12.34 29.49 -17.70
C LEU A 12 11.15 29.39 -16.73
N SER A 13 10.50 30.52 -16.44
CA SER A 13 9.31 30.53 -15.56
C SER A 13 8.16 29.71 -16.15
N VAL A 14 7.93 29.82 -17.47
CA VAL A 14 6.92 29.01 -18.16
C VAL A 14 7.30 27.53 -18.15
N ALA A 15 8.57 27.20 -18.40
CA ALA A 15 9.04 25.80 -18.34
C ALA A 15 8.91 25.21 -16.94
N VAL A 16 9.23 25.97 -15.90
CA VAL A 16 9.04 25.56 -14.50
C VAL A 16 7.57 25.38 -14.20
N ALA A 17 6.71 26.33 -14.55
CA ALA A 17 5.26 26.22 -14.34
C ALA A 17 4.69 24.99 -15.08
N TYR A 18 5.11 24.73 -16.31
CA TYR A 18 4.70 23.57 -17.08
C TYR A 18 5.17 22.25 -16.43
N TYR A 19 6.38 22.21 -15.87
CA TYR A 19 6.89 21.03 -15.17
C TYR A 19 6.08 20.69 -13.91
N PHE A 20 5.64 21.71 -13.17
CA PHE A 20 4.85 21.51 -11.95
C PHE A 20 3.38 21.25 -12.23
N TYR A 21 2.84 21.79 -13.31
CA TYR A 21 1.41 21.72 -13.59
C TYR A 21 0.98 20.30 -13.99
N VAL A 22 0.00 19.76 -13.26
CA VAL A 22 -0.72 18.53 -13.61
C VAL A 22 -2.22 18.86 -13.52
N PRO A 23 -3.02 18.55 -14.55
CA PRO A 23 -4.47 18.71 -14.47
C PRO A 23 -5.02 17.72 -13.44
N LEU A 24 -5.55 18.24 -12.34
CA LEU A 24 -6.12 17.45 -11.25
C LEU A 24 -7.63 17.65 -11.18
N PRO A 25 -8.40 16.64 -10.70
CA PRO A 25 -9.82 16.79 -10.40
C PRO A 25 -10.09 17.90 -9.38
N ASP A 26 -11.18 18.65 -9.59
CA ASP A 26 -11.57 19.79 -8.73
C ASP A 26 -11.85 19.39 -7.27
N ALA A 27 -12.19 18.14 -7.02
CA ALA A 27 -12.44 17.64 -5.67
C ALA A 27 -11.19 17.52 -4.80
N ILE A 28 -9.99 17.46 -5.39
CA ILE A 28 -8.72 17.44 -4.65
C ILE A 28 -8.49 18.83 -4.04
N GLN A 29 -8.63 18.94 -2.72
CA GLN A 29 -8.67 20.23 -2.03
C GLN A 29 -7.35 21.01 -2.03
N GLU A 30 -6.21 20.32 -2.11
CA GLU A 30 -4.88 20.93 -2.03
C GLU A 30 -4.05 20.60 -3.28
N PRO A 31 -4.53 20.94 -4.50
CA PRO A 31 -3.96 20.48 -5.76
C PRO A 31 -2.50 20.93 -5.94
N TRP A 32 -2.15 22.13 -5.49
CA TRP A 32 -0.79 22.65 -5.61
C TRP A 32 0.23 21.83 -4.78
N LYS A 33 -0.16 21.35 -3.58
CA LYS A 33 0.69 20.47 -2.78
C LYS A 33 0.93 19.15 -3.49
N LEU A 34 -0.13 18.55 -4.05
CA LEU A 34 -0.03 17.29 -4.79
C LEU A 34 0.83 17.45 -6.04
N MET A 35 0.73 18.58 -6.77
CA MET A 35 1.61 18.90 -7.90
C MET A 35 3.07 19.01 -7.47
N MET A 36 3.36 19.60 -6.31
CA MET A 36 4.73 19.69 -5.78
C MET A 36 5.29 18.31 -5.39
N VAL A 37 4.51 17.50 -4.72
CA VAL A 37 4.89 16.12 -4.36
C VAL A 37 5.18 15.31 -5.63
N ASP A 38 4.30 15.40 -6.62
CA ASP A 38 4.46 14.72 -7.90
C ASP A 38 5.71 15.19 -8.67
N ALA A 39 5.96 16.51 -8.71
CA ALA A 39 7.15 17.04 -9.34
C ALA A 39 8.43 16.53 -8.69
N GLY A 40 8.47 16.46 -7.35
CA GLY A 40 9.57 15.86 -6.60
C GLY A 40 9.74 14.37 -6.89
N PHE A 41 8.63 13.64 -6.94
CA PHE A 41 8.62 12.21 -7.25
C PHE A 41 9.14 11.93 -8.68
N ARG A 42 8.67 12.70 -9.67
CA ARG A 42 9.18 12.63 -11.07
C ARG A 42 10.67 12.98 -11.16
N ALA A 43 11.14 14.00 -10.42
CA ALA A 43 12.55 14.34 -10.37
C ALA A 43 13.39 13.19 -9.81
N ALA A 44 12.95 12.54 -8.73
CA ALA A 44 13.62 11.38 -8.17
C ALA A 44 13.67 10.20 -9.16
N LEU A 45 12.58 9.96 -9.91
CA LEU A 45 12.54 8.94 -10.96
C LEU A 45 13.52 9.25 -12.12
N TYR A 46 13.60 10.50 -12.56
CA TYR A 46 14.57 10.89 -13.60
C TYR A 46 16.02 10.74 -13.14
N LEU A 47 16.33 11.13 -11.91
CA LEU A 47 17.66 10.95 -11.32
C LEU A 47 18.02 9.47 -11.18
N ALA A 48 17.06 8.64 -10.76
CA ALA A 48 17.26 7.20 -10.67
C ALA A 48 17.52 6.58 -12.05
N SER A 49 16.75 6.98 -13.06
CA SER A 49 16.96 6.54 -14.45
C SER A 49 18.33 6.95 -15.00
N LEU A 50 18.77 8.17 -14.70
CA LEU A 50 20.09 8.65 -15.12
C LEU A 50 21.22 7.86 -14.45
N LYS A 51 21.12 7.57 -13.15
CA LYS A 51 22.10 6.77 -12.41
C LYS A 51 22.18 5.33 -12.95
N ASP A 52 21.06 4.75 -13.28
CA ASP A 52 20.96 3.41 -13.87
C ASP A 52 21.59 3.38 -15.26
N TRP A 53 21.27 4.36 -16.13
CA TRP A 53 21.86 4.50 -17.46
C TRP A 53 23.37 4.69 -17.43
N LEU A 54 23.88 5.41 -16.43
CA LEU A 54 25.33 5.59 -16.21
C LEU A 54 25.99 4.35 -15.56
N GLY A 55 25.24 3.30 -15.24
CA GLY A 55 25.78 2.11 -14.58
C GLY A 55 26.22 2.35 -13.13
N LEU A 56 25.78 3.44 -12.50
CA LEU A 56 26.19 3.79 -11.14
C LEU A 56 25.44 3.01 -10.05
N ASN A 57 24.16 2.70 -10.29
CA ASN A 57 23.35 1.97 -9.34
C ASN A 57 22.05 1.50 -10.01
N HIS A 58 21.44 0.43 -9.50
CA HIS A 58 20.15 -0.05 -9.97
C HIS A 58 19.06 1.02 -9.79
N TYR A 59 18.19 1.17 -10.82
CA TYR A 59 17.11 2.16 -10.85
C TYR A 59 16.30 2.24 -9.55
N MET A 60 15.75 1.10 -9.06
CA MET A 60 14.91 1.10 -7.86
C MET A 60 15.69 1.41 -6.58
N LYS A 61 16.96 0.99 -6.48
CA LYS A 61 17.81 1.36 -5.33
C LYS A 61 18.06 2.85 -5.31
N SER A 62 18.37 3.44 -6.47
CA SER A 62 18.56 4.90 -6.58
C SER A 62 17.28 5.68 -6.26
N PHE A 63 16.14 5.17 -6.70
CA PHE A 63 14.85 5.80 -6.43
C PHE A 63 14.51 5.73 -4.93
N ARG A 64 14.67 4.57 -4.30
CA ARG A 64 14.50 4.39 -2.83
C ARG A 64 15.40 5.34 -2.05
N GLN A 65 16.69 5.38 -2.36
CA GLN A 65 17.65 6.29 -1.71
C GLN A 65 17.27 7.77 -1.88
N SER A 66 16.71 8.15 -3.03
CA SER A 66 16.27 9.53 -3.27
C SER A 66 15.05 9.90 -2.43
N THR A 67 14.09 9.00 -2.28
CA THR A 67 12.90 9.22 -1.44
C THR A 67 13.25 9.28 0.05
N GLU A 68 14.08 8.37 0.53
CA GLU A 68 14.60 8.38 1.90
C GLU A 68 15.43 9.64 2.20
N GLY A 69 16.29 10.04 1.28
CA GLY A 69 17.13 11.24 1.44
C GLY A 69 16.35 12.55 1.50
N VAL A 70 15.25 12.67 0.74
CA VAL A 70 14.33 13.82 0.84
C VAL A 70 13.67 13.87 2.21
N GLU A 71 13.24 12.74 2.73
CA GLU A 71 12.62 12.66 4.04
C GLU A 71 13.61 13.00 5.17
N ASP A 72 14.82 12.48 5.10
CA ASP A 72 15.85 12.78 6.10
C ASP A 72 16.26 14.27 6.08
N MET A 73 16.33 14.87 4.89
CA MET A 73 16.56 16.30 4.75
C MET A 73 15.42 17.11 5.39
N MET A 74 14.17 16.70 5.17
CA MET A 74 13.03 17.36 5.79
C MET A 74 13.01 17.22 7.30
N LYS A 75 13.30 16.04 7.83
CA LYS A 75 13.46 15.83 9.29
C LYS A 75 14.54 16.74 9.87
N GLY A 76 15.68 16.85 9.19
CA GLY A 76 16.78 17.73 9.61
C GLY A 76 16.39 19.21 9.68
N LEU A 77 15.63 19.69 8.70
CA LEU A 77 15.13 21.08 8.68
C LEU A 77 14.09 21.33 9.78
N LEU A 78 13.24 20.35 10.08
CA LEU A 78 12.17 20.45 11.06
C LEU A 78 12.66 20.34 12.51
N SER A 79 13.68 19.52 12.75
CA SER A 79 14.25 19.33 14.09
C SER A 79 14.91 20.60 14.65
N SER A 80 15.18 21.60 13.79
CA SER A 80 15.76 22.88 14.20
C SER A 80 14.74 23.92 14.67
N GLU A 81 13.46 23.80 14.29
CA GLU A 81 12.47 24.87 14.55
C GLU A 81 11.26 24.47 15.41
N SER A 82 10.94 23.20 15.48
CA SER A 82 9.87 22.73 16.35
C SER A 82 10.27 21.39 16.94
N GLY A 83 10.16 21.25 18.26
CA GLY A 83 10.21 19.96 18.90
C GLY A 83 9.14 19.07 18.26
N GLY A 84 9.48 18.55 17.09
CA GLY A 84 8.60 17.73 16.25
C GLY A 84 8.01 16.65 17.12
N GLY A 85 6.72 16.47 17.09
CA GLY A 85 5.88 15.66 17.95
C GLY A 85 6.41 14.27 18.26
N VAL A 86 7.49 14.22 19.00
CA VAL A 86 7.91 13.00 19.70
C VAL A 86 6.84 12.82 20.75
N MET A 87 5.96 11.83 20.56
CA MET A 87 5.07 11.38 21.62
C MET A 87 5.96 10.83 22.74
N PRO A 88 6.20 11.59 23.81
CA PRO A 88 7.32 11.29 24.73
C PRO A 88 7.08 10.03 25.55
N GLY A 89 5.90 9.42 25.43
CA GLY A 89 5.54 8.23 26.17
C GLY A 89 5.74 6.90 25.43
N VAL A 90 5.85 6.91 24.09
CA VAL A 90 5.97 5.67 23.30
C VAL A 90 7.43 5.23 23.22
N LYS A 91 7.72 4.05 23.79
CA LYS A 91 9.04 3.43 23.67
C LYS A 91 9.18 2.74 22.31
N VAL A 92 10.24 3.05 21.58
CA VAL A 92 10.54 2.45 20.28
C VAL A 92 11.79 1.62 20.34
N SER A 93 11.76 0.42 19.77
CA SER A 93 12.89 -0.52 19.76
C SER A 93 12.98 -1.23 18.42
N ASP A 94 14.19 -1.28 17.85
CA ASP A 94 14.49 -2.08 16.67
C ASP A 94 14.95 -3.47 17.13
N ILE A 95 14.17 -4.51 16.82
CA ILE A 95 14.41 -5.90 17.22
C ILE A 95 14.15 -6.85 16.06
N THR A 96 14.23 -8.16 16.31
CA THR A 96 13.87 -9.18 15.30
C THR A 96 12.78 -10.12 15.82
N PHE A 97 11.84 -10.48 14.93
CA PHE A 97 10.84 -11.53 15.14
C PHE A 97 11.17 -12.72 14.22
N ALA A 98 11.57 -13.83 14.81
CA ALA A 98 12.04 -15.01 14.07
C ALA A 98 13.08 -14.69 12.97
N GLY A 99 14.01 -13.75 13.25
CA GLY A 99 15.04 -13.32 12.32
C GLY A 99 14.63 -12.19 11.36
N ILE A 100 13.36 -11.81 11.31
CA ILE A 100 12.86 -10.69 10.52
C ILE A 100 12.97 -9.40 11.33
N PRO A 101 13.63 -8.35 10.80
CA PRO A 101 13.72 -7.07 11.49
C PRO A 101 12.33 -6.44 11.65
N VAL A 102 12.06 -5.90 12.84
CA VAL A 102 10.83 -5.18 13.14
C VAL A 102 11.11 -3.95 14.00
N ARG A 103 10.30 -2.93 13.82
CA ARG A 103 10.27 -1.77 14.71
C ARG A 103 9.07 -1.88 15.62
N LEU A 104 9.35 -1.99 16.92
CA LEU A 104 8.37 -2.18 17.98
C LEU A 104 8.07 -0.86 18.67
N TYR A 105 6.78 -0.55 18.81
CA TYR A 105 6.29 0.62 19.54
C TYR A 105 5.48 0.13 20.73
N GLU A 106 5.96 0.46 21.93
CA GLU A 106 5.31 0.14 23.19
C GLU A 106 4.68 1.41 23.77
N PRO A 107 3.36 1.45 23.99
CA PRO A 107 2.72 2.61 24.61
C PRO A 107 3.21 2.79 26.06
N PRO A 108 3.02 4.00 26.66
CA PRO A 108 3.31 4.22 28.06
C PRO A 108 2.67 3.12 28.93
N ALA A 109 3.30 2.76 30.05
CA ALA A 109 2.78 1.76 30.95
C ALA A 109 1.35 2.15 31.39
N GLY A 110 0.37 1.41 30.93
CA GLY A 110 -1.00 1.46 31.44
C GLY A 110 -1.04 0.90 32.85
N GLY A 111 -2.10 1.21 33.62
CA GLY A 111 -2.25 0.71 35.00
C GLY A 111 -2.04 -0.80 35.12
N GLU A 112 -1.53 -1.25 36.25
CA GLU A 112 -1.21 -2.64 36.50
C GLU A 112 -2.41 -3.56 36.20
N GLY A 113 -2.17 -4.63 35.43
CA GLY A 113 -3.11 -5.71 35.17
C GLY A 113 -4.00 -5.59 33.92
N HIS A 114 -3.88 -4.55 33.12
CA HIS A 114 -4.66 -4.45 31.87
C HIS A 114 -3.84 -4.90 30.65
N LEU A 115 -4.36 -5.92 29.94
CA LEU A 115 -3.82 -6.35 28.66
C LEU A 115 -4.05 -5.26 27.59
N ARG A 116 -3.07 -5.12 26.69
CA ARG A 116 -3.05 -4.13 25.61
C ARG A 116 -3.58 -4.74 24.31
N ARG A 117 -3.93 -3.88 23.38
CA ARG A 117 -4.12 -4.28 21.97
C ARG A 117 -2.77 -4.57 21.33
N GLY A 118 -2.76 -5.42 20.30
CA GLY A 118 -1.62 -5.64 19.42
C GLY A 118 -1.96 -5.30 17.98
N LEU A 119 -1.08 -4.64 17.25
CA LEU A 119 -1.25 -4.37 15.85
C LEU A 119 0.06 -4.65 15.09
N MET A 120 -0.01 -5.54 14.12
CA MET A 120 1.07 -5.72 13.15
C MET A 120 0.81 -4.81 11.95
N TYR A 121 1.85 -4.10 11.49
CA TYR A 121 1.76 -3.17 10.36
C TYR A 121 2.79 -3.50 9.29
N PHE A 122 2.34 -3.56 8.03
CA PHE A 122 3.19 -3.70 6.85
C PHE A 122 3.12 -2.42 6.05
N HIS A 123 4.29 -1.79 5.82
CA HIS A 123 4.35 -0.53 5.08
C HIS A 123 4.11 -0.71 3.58
N GLY A 124 3.65 0.34 2.92
CA GLY A 124 3.47 0.40 1.47
C GLY A 124 4.78 0.61 0.69
N GLY A 125 4.65 1.01 -0.57
CA GLY A 125 5.78 1.32 -1.44
C GLY A 125 6.03 0.32 -2.56
N GLY A 126 4.98 -0.38 -3.04
CA GLY A 126 5.05 -1.26 -4.23
C GLY A 126 6.05 -2.40 -4.07
N TRP A 127 6.25 -2.92 -2.85
CA TRP A 127 7.24 -3.96 -2.50
C TRP A 127 8.70 -3.61 -2.88
N ALA A 128 8.97 -2.33 -3.18
CA ALA A 128 10.25 -1.84 -3.67
C ALA A 128 10.77 -0.60 -2.91
N LEU A 129 9.88 0.12 -2.26
CA LEU A 129 10.11 1.36 -1.54
C LEU A 129 9.61 1.25 -0.11
N GLY A 130 9.96 2.26 0.71
CA GLY A 130 9.50 2.35 2.09
C GLY A 130 10.35 1.56 3.07
N SER A 131 10.09 1.80 4.34
CA SER A 131 10.76 1.16 5.48
C SER A 131 9.92 1.39 6.73
N ALA A 132 9.92 0.45 7.66
CA ALA A 132 9.33 0.63 8.99
C ALA A 132 9.90 1.83 9.75
N LYS A 133 11.06 2.34 9.32
CA LYS A 133 11.77 3.50 9.91
C LYS A 133 11.46 4.82 9.21
N MET A 134 10.78 4.79 8.09
CA MET A 134 10.37 5.97 7.34
C MET A 134 9.45 6.84 8.22
N GLY A 135 9.63 8.17 8.23
CA GLY A 135 9.00 9.06 9.20
C GLY A 135 7.48 9.07 9.16
N SER A 136 6.89 8.88 7.99
CA SER A 136 5.44 8.74 7.86
C SER A 136 4.94 7.50 8.61
N TYR A 137 5.58 6.34 8.43
CA TYR A 137 5.22 5.10 9.11
C TYR A 137 5.57 5.10 10.60
N ASP A 138 6.71 5.71 10.97
CA ASP A 138 7.07 5.95 12.38
C ASP A 138 6.00 6.80 13.08
N THR A 139 5.56 7.90 12.43
CA THR A 139 4.53 8.79 12.97
C THR A 139 3.19 8.07 13.13
N ILE A 140 2.69 7.37 12.11
CA ILE A 140 1.43 6.62 12.17
C ILE A 140 1.50 5.58 13.29
N SER A 141 2.59 4.82 13.36
CA SER A 141 2.78 3.76 14.38
C SER A 141 2.81 4.32 15.80
N ARG A 142 3.43 5.48 16.02
CA ARG A 142 3.43 6.17 17.31
C ARG A 142 2.03 6.67 17.69
N ILE A 143 1.30 7.28 16.73
CA ILE A 143 -0.07 7.75 16.96
C ILE A 143 -0.97 6.56 17.36
N VAL A 144 -0.92 5.46 16.62
CA VAL A 144 -1.69 4.25 16.95
C VAL A 144 -1.32 3.71 18.32
N SER A 145 -0.02 3.64 18.63
CA SER A 145 0.47 3.13 19.90
C SER A 145 -0.02 3.99 21.08
N ASP A 146 0.11 5.31 20.97
CA ASP A 146 -0.23 6.26 22.02
C ASP A 146 -1.75 6.38 22.22
N GLU A 147 -2.48 6.74 21.14
CA GLU A 147 -3.91 7.05 21.24
C GLU A 147 -4.77 5.81 21.56
N LEU A 148 -4.34 4.61 21.09
CA LEU A 148 -5.12 3.39 21.26
C LEU A 148 -4.58 2.44 22.35
N ASN A 149 -3.53 2.82 23.07
CA ASN A 149 -2.81 1.95 24.01
C ASN A 149 -2.48 0.58 23.37
N THR A 150 -1.84 0.63 22.20
CA THR A 150 -1.60 -0.54 21.34
C THR A 150 -0.10 -0.79 21.19
N VAL A 151 0.33 -2.04 21.37
CA VAL A 151 1.68 -2.45 20.96
C VAL A 151 1.67 -2.59 19.43
N VAL A 152 2.46 -1.76 18.72
CA VAL A 152 2.55 -1.80 17.27
C VAL A 152 3.87 -2.45 16.86
N VAL A 153 3.78 -3.39 15.92
CA VAL A 153 4.92 -4.08 15.31
C VAL A 153 4.96 -3.75 13.82
N SER A 154 5.83 -2.82 13.42
CA SER A 154 6.05 -2.46 12.02
C SER A 154 7.16 -3.33 11.43
N VAL A 155 6.86 -4.09 10.36
CA VAL A 155 7.75 -5.10 9.82
C VAL A 155 8.63 -4.51 8.72
N GLU A 156 9.95 -4.70 8.83
CA GLU A 156 10.95 -4.35 7.84
C GLU A 156 11.19 -5.54 6.92
N TYR A 157 10.24 -5.81 6.01
CA TYR A 157 10.35 -6.92 5.07
C TYR A 157 11.27 -6.58 3.89
N ARG A 158 11.92 -7.60 3.32
CA ARG A 158 12.84 -7.43 2.20
C ARG A 158 12.12 -6.97 0.93
N LEU A 159 12.77 -6.12 0.14
CA LEU A 159 12.19 -5.40 -0.98
C LEU A 159 12.86 -5.76 -2.32
N TYR A 160 12.18 -5.51 -3.43
CA TYR A 160 12.79 -5.45 -4.75
C TYR A 160 13.81 -4.29 -4.82
N PRO A 161 14.97 -4.42 -5.48
CA PRO A 161 15.38 -5.51 -6.38
C PRO A 161 16.10 -6.66 -5.68
N GLU A 162 16.28 -6.61 -4.38
CA GLU A 162 17.03 -7.64 -3.64
C GLU A 162 16.32 -8.98 -3.67
N VAL A 163 14.97 -8.95 -3.67
CA VAL A 163 14.12 -10.14 -3.68
C VAL A 163 12.85 -9.93 -4.52
N HIS A 164 12.19 -11.04 -4.86
CA HIS A 164 10.89 -11.10 -5.55
C HIS A 164 9.88 -11.88 -4.71
N PHE A 165 8.62 -11.89 -5.14
CA PHE A 165 7.62 -12.83 -4.64
C PHE A 165 8.18 -14.28 -4.69
N PRO A 166 7.99 -15.09 -3.65
CA PRO A 166 7.16 -14.84 -2.47
C PRO A 166 7.90 -14.26 -1.24
N VAL A 167 9.15 -13.80 -1.38
CA VAL A 167 10.01 -13.47 -0.21
C VAL A 167 9.42 -12.38 0.68
N PRO A 168 8.91 -11.21 0.19
CA PRO A 168 8.31 -10.20 1.06
C PRO A 168 7.11 -10.76 1.85
N TYR A 169 6.29 -11.59 1.20
CA TYR A 169 5.16 -12.26 1.84
C TYR A 169 5.63 -13.23 2.95
N LEU A 170 6.66 -14.03 2.68
CA LEU A 170 7.19 -14.99 3.65
C LEU A 170 7.81 -14.29 4.87
N ASP A 171 8.48 -13.16 4.68
CA ASP A 171 9.00 -12.35 5.78
C ASP A 171 7.86 -11.87 6.69
N CYS A 172 6.81 -11.30 6.09
CA CYS A 172 5.63 -10.84 6.81
C CYS A 172 4.91 -11.97 7.54
N LEU A 173 4.71 -13.12 6.88
CA LEU A 173 4.09 -14.30 7.48
C LEU A 173 4.92 -14.85 8.65
N THR A 174 6.24 -14.91 8.51
CA THR A 174 7.16 -15.37 9.55
C THR A 174 7.08 -14.46 10.78
N ALA A 175 7.13 -13.15 10.57
CA ALA A 175 7.00 -12.18 11.65
C ALA A 175 5.61 -12.26 12.32
N ALA A 176 4.54 -12.48 11.53
CA ALA A 176 3.18 -12.60 12.03
C ALA A 176 2.97 -13.84 12.91
N LYS A 177 3.45 -15.01 12.44
CA LYS A 177 3.37 -16.24 13.23
C LYS A 177 4.14 -16.13 14.56
N TYR A 178 5.31 -15.48 14.53
CA TYR A 178 6.08 -15.21 15.76
C TYR A 178 5.34 -14.25 16.70
N PHE A 179 4.77 -13.16 16.17
CA PHE A 179 4.02 -12.18 16.96
C PHE A 179 2.82 -12.80 17.67
N LEU A 180 2.07 -13.68 17.00
CA LEU A 180 0.88 -14.35 17.50
C LEU A 180 1.20 -15.51 18.47
N SER A 181 2.47 -15.80 18.76
CA SER A 181 2.82 -16.82 19.76
C SER A 181 2.47 -16.36 21.18
N HIS A 182 2.00 -17.27 22.01
CA HIS A 182 1.61 -16.98 23.40
C HIS A 182 2.73 -16.31 24.18
N ASP A 183 3.98 -16.74 23.99
CA ASP A 183 5.15 -16.20 24.71
C ASP A 183 5.39 -14.71 24.36
N VAL A 184 5.22 -14.35 23.08
CA VAL A 184 5.41 -12.97 22.62
C VAL A 184 4.25 -12.08 23.09
N LEU A 185 3.01 -12.55 22.99
CA LEU A 185 1.86 -11.82 23.48
C LEU A 185 1.94 -11.58 24.99
N ALA A 186 2.31 -12.60 25.76
CA ALA A 186 2.51 -12.48 27.21
C ALA A 186 3.64 -11.51 27.56
N LYS A 187 4.78 -11.58 26.83
CA LYS A 187 5.94 -10.70 27.03
C LYS A 187 5.58 -9.22 26.93
N TYR A 188 4.69 -8.86 26.02
CA TYR A 188 4.28 -7.48 25.77
C TYR A 188 2.91 -7.13 26.39
N ALA A 189 2.37 -8.02 27.22
CA ALA A 189 1.06 -7.89 27.86
C ALA A 189 -0.07 -7.60 26.83
N ILE A 190 -0.07 -8.33 25.70
CA ILE A 190 -1.06 -8.21 24.64
C ILE A 190 -2.17 -9.22 24.87
N ASP A 191 -3.43 -8.76 24.72
CA ASP A 191 -4.61 -9.59 24.75
C ASP A 191 -4.69 -10.44 23.46
N PRO A 192 -4.67 -11.77 23.54
CA PRO A 192 -4.75 -12.63 22.36
C PRO A 192 -6.03 -12.46 21.51
N GLU A 193 -7.11 -11.94 22.10
CA GLU A 193 -8.37 -11.67 21.40
C GLU A 193 -8.40 -10.30 20.72
N ARG A 194 -7.40 -9.44 21.01
CA ARG A 194 -7.30 -8.07 20.48
C ARG A 194 -6.00 -7.86 19.73
N VAL A 195 -5.75 -8.71 18.72
CA VAL A 195 -4.58 -8.60 17.84
C VAL A 195 -5.04 -8.38 16.40
N GLY A 196 -4.65 -7.26 15.81
CA GLY A 196 -4.97 -6.90 14.45
C GLY A 196 -3.76 -6.92 13.52
N VAL A 197 -4.04 -6.90 12.22
CA VAL A 197 -3.05 -6.68 11.16
C VAL A 197 -3.50 -5.54 10.25
N SER A 198 -2.56 -4.74 9.80
CA SER A 198 -2.83 -3.59 8.94
C SER A 198 -1.70 -3.36 7.94
N GLY A 199 -1.97 -2.57 6.94
CA GLY A 199 -1.00 -2.11 5.97
C GLY A 199 -1.64 -1.25 4.89
N ASP A 200 -0.82 -0.48 4.22
CA ASP A 200 -1.22 0.40 3.14
C ASP A 200 -0.65 -0.05 1.80
N SER A 201 -1.40 0.11 0.69
CA SER A 201 -0.92 -0.19 -0.66
C SER A 201 -0.38 -1.63 -0.79
N ALA A 202 0.89 -1.82 -1.14
CA ALA A 202 1.58 -3.11 -1.13
C ALA A 202 1.59 -3.78 0.25
N GLY A 203 1.68 -2.99 1.33
CA GLY A 203 1.53 -3.49 2.70
C GLY A 203 0.12 -3.98 3.01
N GLY A 204 -0.90 -3.32 2.42
CA GLY A 204 -2.29 -3.78 2.47
C GLY A 204 -2.49 -5.11 1.74
N ASN A 205 -1.77 -5.35 0.64
CA ASN A 205 -1.69 -6.63 -0.04
C ASN A 205 -1.13 -7.72 0.90
N LEU A 206 0.04 -7.44 1.49
CA LEU A 206 0.71 -8.36 2.40
C LEU A 206 -0.17 -8.67 3.62
N ALA A 207 -0.86 -7.64 4.17
CA ALA A 207 -1.78 -7.81 5.28
C ALA A 207 -2.96 -8.73 4.92
N ALA A 208 -3.58 -8.54 3.76
CA ALA A 208 -4.66 -9.40 3.27
C ALA A 208 -4.19 -10.85 3.06
N ALA A 209 -3.03 -11.04 2.39
CA ALA A 209 -2.49 -12.37 2.10
C ALA A 209 -2.10 -13.12 3.38
N VAL A 210 -1.41 -12.46 4.31
CA VAL A 210 -1.03 -13.03 5.61
C VAL A 210 -2.27 -13.36 6.45
N THR A 211 -3.29 -12.50 6.40
CA THR A 211 -4.56 -12.76 7.08
C THR A 211 -5.23 -14.02 6.58
N GLN A 212 -5.31 -14.22 5.26
CA GLN A 212 -5.90 -15.41 4.65
C GLN A 212 -5.18 -16.68 5.09
N GLU A 213 -3.85 -16.67 5.08
CA GLU A 213 -3.03 -17.80 5.53
C GLU A 213 -3.25 -18.12 7.02
N ILE A 214 -3.10 -17.11 7.90
CA ILE A 214 -3.29 -17.28 9.36
C ILE A 214 -4.70 -17.75 9.68
N SER A 215 -5.72 -17.23 8.98
CA SER A 215 -7.13 -17.60 9.23
C SER A 215 -7.43 -19.04 8.85
N THR A 216 -6.72 -19.61 7.89
CA THR A 216 -6.89 -20.98 7.40
C THR A 216 -5.94 -21.98 8.02
N ASP A 217 -4.88 -21.53 8.69
CA ASP A 217 -3.90 -22.40 9.37
C ASP A 217 -4.47 -22.92 10.69
N ASP A 218 -4.85 -24.19 10.71
CA ASP A 218 -5.44 -24.85 11.90
C ASP A 218 -4.39 -25.11 13.00
N THR A 219 -3.10 -24.90 12.73
CA THR A 219 -2.03 -25.01 13.75
C THR A 219 -1.90 -23.73 14.59
N MET A 220 -2.45 -22.62 14.13
CA MET A 220 -2.43 -21.35 14.82
C MET A 220 -3.55 -21.29 15.89
N THR A 221 -3.15 -21.20 17.16
CA THR A 221 -4.07 -21.08 18.30
C THR A 221 -4.59 -19.66 18.50
N VAL A 222 -3.77 -18.65 18.16
CA VAL A 222 -4.16 -17.23 18.13
C VAL A 222 -4.16 -16.75 16.68
N LYS A 223 -5.23 -16.08 16.29
CA LYS A 223 -5.42 -15.51 14.95
C LYS A 223 -5.69 -14.01 15.05
N PHE A 224 -5.55 -13.28 13.95
CA PHE A 224 -5.94 -11.88 13.94
C PHE A 224 -7.45 -11.74 14.14
N SER A 225 -7.86 -10.83 15.01
CA SER A 225 -9.27 -10.51 15.27
C SER A 225 -9.82 -9.48 14.28
N VAL A 226 -8.94 -8.69 13.66
CA VAL A 226 -9.29 -7.70 12.65
C VAL A 226 -8.20 -7.58 11.57
N GLN A 227 -8.61 -7.18 10.35
CA GLN A 227 -7.73 -6.71 9.30
C GLN A 227 -8.12 -5.29 8.89
N ALA A 228 -7.14 -4.37 8.81
CA ALA A 228 -7.37 -2.99 8.40
C ALA A 228 -6.49 -2.65 7.19
N LEU A 229 -7.09 -2.59 6.03
CA LEU A 229 -6.43 -2.45 4.74
C LEU A 229 -6.62 -1.04 4.19
N VAL A 230 -5.52 -0.33 3.97
CA VAL A 230 -5.54 1.05 3.48
C VAL A 230 -5.20 1.05 1.99
N TYR A 231 -6.14 1.43 1.14
CA TYR A 231 -6.08 1.42 -0.34
C TYR A 231 -5.26 0.24 -0.91
N PRO A 232 -5.62 -1.01 -0.58
CA PRO A 232 -4.78 -2.17 -0.85
C PRO A 232 -4.72 -2.51 -2.35
N VAL A 233 -3.57 -2.98 -2.83
CA VAL A 233 -3.40 -3.58 -4.16
C VAL A 233 -3.64 -5.08 -4.08
N LEU A 234 -4.64 -5.65 -4.79
CA LEU A 234 -5.12 -6.99 -4.47
C LEU A 234 -5.20 -7.96 -5.65
N GLN A 235 -4.91 -7.50 -6.88
CA GLN A 235 -4.95 -8.36 -8.06
C GLN A 235 -4.05 -7.84 -9.19
N ALA A 236 -3.59 -8.73 -10.05
CA ALA A 236 -2.77 -8.44 -11.21
C ALA A 236 -3.37 -9.00 -12.52
N LEU A 237 -4.65 -9.38 -12.52
CA LEU A 237 -5.30 -9.98 -13.69
C LEU A 237 -5.94 -8.96 -14.62
N ASP A 238 -6.54 -7.90 -14.07
CA ASP A 238 -7.22 -6.89 -14.87
C ASP A 238 -6.77 -5.48 -14.51
N PHE A 239 -6.00 -4.87 -15.40
CA PHE A 239 -5.57 -3.48 -15.32
C PHE A 239 -6.46 -2.53 -16.13
N ASN A 240 -7.64 -2.99 -16.59
CA ASN A 240 -8.66 -2.20 -17.28
C ASN A 240 -9.92 -2.02 -16.44
N THR A 241 -9.83 -2.19 -15.12
CA THR A 241 -10.96 -1.82 -14.24
C THR A 241 -11.25 -0.32 -14.36
N PRO A 242 -12.45 0.14 -14.05
CA PRO A 242 -12.82 1.56 -14.12
C PRO A 242 -11.81 2.48 -13.44
N SER A 243 -11.31 2.15 -12.23
CA SER A 243 -10.34 2.98 -11.52
C SER A 243 -8.99 3.04 -12.22
N TYR A 244 -8.49 1.94 -12.77
CA TYR A 244 -7.24 1.94 -13.54
C TYR A 244 -7.32 2.78 -14.81
N LEU A 245 -8.50 2.89 -15.45
CA LEU A 245 -8.71 3.71 -16.63
C LEU A 245 -8.97 5.18 -16.28
N GLN A 246 -9.78 5.42 -15.27
CA GLN A 246 -10.15 6.76 -14.80
C GLN A 246 -8.94 7.51 -14.23
N ASN A 247 -8.17 6.83 -13.38
CA ASN A 247 -7.11 7.42 -12.57
C ASN A 247 -5.69 7.17 -13.14
N LYS A 248 -5.60 6.78 -14.41
CA LYS A 248 -4.34 6.35 -15.06
C LYS A 248 -3.18 7.33 -14.98
N GLU A 249 -3.48 8.63 -14.80
CA GLU A 249 -2.52 9.75 -14.81
C GLU A 249 -2.53 10.54 -13.48
N ILE A 250 -3.28 10.08 -12.47
CA ILE A 250 -3.29 10.73 -11.16
C ILE A 250 -1.90 10.57 -10.50
N PRO A 251 -1.36 11.65 -9.91
CA PRO A 251 -0.05 11.66 -9.26
C PRO A 251 0.15 10.58 -8.21
N ILE A 252 1.42 10.32 -7.90
CA ILE A 252 1.94 9.35 -6.93
C ILE A 252 1.85 7.92 -7.47
N LEU A 253 0.67 7.43 -7.86
CA LEU A 253 0.51 6.08 -8.40
C LEU A 253 -0.31 6.09 -9.69
N TYR A 254 0.36 6.27 -10.81
CA TYR A 254 -0.27 6.16 -12.12
C TYR A 254 -0.23 4.72 -12.64
N ARG A 255 -1.16 4.37 -13.53
CA ARG A 255 -1.36 3.00 -14.02
C ARG A 255 -0.08 2.31 -14.52
N PRO A 256 0.78 2.91 -15.37
CA PRO A 256 2.02 2.25 -15.80
C PRO A 256 2.98 1.95 -14.65
N MET A 257 3.02 2.80 -13.62
CA MET A 257 3.88 2.58 -12.45
C MET A 257 3.38 1.40 -11.62
N MET A 258 2.06 1.30 -11.37
CA MET A 258 1.52 0.16 -10.63
C MET A 258 1.79 -1.17 -11.35
N ILE A 259 1.62 -1.20 -12.68
CA ILE A 259 1.97 -2.39 -13.47
C ILE A 259 3.46 -2.71 -13.37
N ARG A 260 4.33 -1.70 -13.41
CA ARG A 260 5.77 -1.90 -13.21
C ARG A 260 6.09 -2.50 -11.84
N PHE A 261 5.46 -2.04 -10.77
CA PHE A 261 5.61 -2.63 -9.43
C PHE A 261 5.18 -4.10 -9.41
N TRP A 262 4.08 -4.45 -10.06
CA TRP A 262 3.66 -5.83 -10.20
C TRP A 262 4.69 -6.71 -10.92
N LEU A 263 5.21 -6.25 -12.07
CA LEU A 263 6.24 -6.98 -12.81
C LEU A 263 7.49 -7.20 -11.95
N GLN A 264 7.93 -6.16 -11.26
CA GLN A 264 9.07 -6.21 -10.35
C GLN A 264 8.84 -7.17 -9.19
N TYR A 265 7.68 -7.10 -8.55
CA TYR A 265 7.32 -7.99 -7.44
C TYR A 265 7.28 -9.45 -7.87
N LEU A 266 6.69 -9.74 -9.02
CA LEU A 266 6.57 -11.09 -9.55
C LEU A 266 7.84 -11.61 -10.25
N GLY A 267 8.88 -10.79 -10.40
CA GLY A 267 10.11 -11.17 -11.09
C GLY A 267 9.95 -11.31 -12.60
N VAL A 268 9.04 -10.55 -13.19
CA VAL A 268 8.76 -10.55 -14.64
C VAL A 268 9.63 -9.51 -15.35
N ASP A 269 10.08 -9.85 -16.55
CA ASP A 269 10.84 -8.91 -17.38
C ASP A 269 10.02 -7.65 -17.72
N LEU A 270 10.60 -6.48 -17.44
CA LEU A 270 9.95 -5.18 -17.68
C LEU A 270 9.65 -4.90 -19.15
N SER A 271 10.29 -5.59 -20.09
CA SER A 271 9.96 -5.51 -21.54
C SER A 271 8.53 -5.97 -21.83
N LEU A 272 7.91 -6.76 -20.94
CA LEU A 272 6.53 -7.20 -21.03
C LEU A 272 5.51 -6.16 -20.54
N GLN A 273 5.94 -5.05 -19.97
CA GLN A 273 5.03 -3.99 -19.47
C GLN A 273 3.98 -3.54 -20.49
N PRO A 274 4.28 -3.32 -21.79
CA PRO A 274 3.26 -2.99 -22.79
C PRO A 274 2.18 -4.05 -22.94
N GLN A 275 2.51 -5.32 -22.77
CA GLN A 275 1.56 -6.44 -22.83
C GLN A 275 0.61 -6.46 -21.62
N PHE A 276 1.14 -6.13 -20.43
CA PHE A 276 0.32 -6.00 -19.22
C PHE A 276 -0.57 -4.75 -19.29
N LEU A 277 -0.06 -3.64 -19.83
CA LEU A 277 -0.86 -2.44 -20.10
C LEU A 277 -2.04 -2.71 -21.04
N ALA A 278 -1.88 -3.63 -21.99
CA ALA A 278 -2.92 -4.05 -22.92
C ALA A 278 -3.81 -5.20 -22.38
N ASN A 279 -3.59 -5.69 -21.15
CA ASN A 279 -4.23 -6.88 -20.58
C ASN A 279 -4.03 -8.17 -21.41
N ASN A 280 -3.01 -8.23 -22.27
CA ASN A 280 -2.75 -9.42 -23.10
C ASN A 280 -2.38 -10.66 -22.27
N HIS A 281 -1.84 -10.46 -21.06
CA HIS A 281 -1.51 -11.50 -20.10
C HIS A 281 -2.73 -12.23 -19.54
N SER A 282 -3.91 -11.61 -19.58
CA SER A 282 -5.18 -12.16 -19.08
C SER A 282 -6.20 -12.45 -20.19
N SER A 283 -5.74 -12.57 -21.46
CA SER A 283 -6.60 -12.85 -22.61
C SER A 283 -7.42 -14.15 -22.45
N LEU A 284 -8.52 -14.29 -23.19
CA LEU A 284 -9.37 -15.50 -23.14
C LEU A 284 -8.63 -16.78 -23.54
N HIS A 285 -7.59 -16.66 -24.35
CA HIS A 285 -6.75 -17.80 -24.73
C HIS A 285 -5.83 -18.33 -23.61
N GLN A 286 -5.75 -17.63 -22.45
CA GLN A 286 -5.02 -18.11 -21.28
C GLN A 286 -5.82 -19.21 -20.56
N THR A 287 -5.54 -20.46 -20.91
CA THR A 287 -6.25 -21.64 -20.33
C THR A 287 -6.01 -21.85 -18.84
N THR A 288 -4.95 -21.25 -18.30
CA THR A 288 -4.63 -21.27 -16.86
C THR A 288 -5.54 -20.35 -16.04
N ILE A 289 -6.17 -19.34 -16.67
CA ILE A 289 -7.12 -18.44 -16.02
C ILE A 289 -8.53 -18.97 -16.25
N THR A 290 -9.01 -19.76 -15.30
CA THR A 290 -10.33 -20.39 -15.40
C THR A 290 -11.47 -19.35 -15.32
N PRO A 291 -12.69 -19.70 -15.77
CA PRO A 291 -13.87 -18.83 -15.60
C PRO A 291 -14.09 -18.41 -14.15
N GLU A 292 -13.85 -19.31 -13.20
CA GLU A 292 -13.99 -19.07 -11.77
C GLU A 292 -12.95 -18.01 -11.28
N LEU A 293 -11.71 -18.08 -11.73
CA LEU A 293 -10.70 -17.06 -11.40
C LEU A 293 -11.06 -15.69 -12.00
N ARG A 294 -11.58 -15.66 -13.24
CA ARG A 294 -12.07 -14.41 -13.85
C ARG A 294 -13.24 -13.81 -13.09
N ALA A 295 -14.18 -14.65 -12.64
CA ALA A 295 -15.31 -14.19 -11.84
C ALA A 295 -14.87 -13.52 -10.52
N ARG A 296 -13.72 -13.91 -9.96
CA ARG A 296 -13.19 -13.33 -8.72
C ARG A 296 -12.69 -11.89 -8.87
N VAL A 297 -12.46 -11.43 -10.11
CA VAL A 297 -12.05 -10.05 -10.44
C VAL A 297 -13.04 -9.36 -11.39
N ASP A 298 -14.22 -9.93 -11.58
CA ASP A 298 -15.24 -9.36 -12.47
C ASP A 298 -15.86 -8.12 -11.85
N TRP A 299 -15.26 -6.97 -12.15
CA TRP A 299 -15.72 -5.68 -11.69
C TRP A 299 -17.15 -5.33 -12.19
N THR A 300 -17.63 -5.94 -13.28
CA THR A 300 -19.00 -5.68 -13.79
C THR A 300 -20.07 -6.21 -12.84
N VAL A 301 -19.73 -7.22 -12.04
CA VAL A 301 -20.58 -7.80 -11.00
C VAL A 301 -20.26 -7.17 -9.63
N LEU A 302 -18.98 -7.15 -9.27
CA LEU A 302 -18.53 -6.82 -7.91
C LEU A 302 -18.59 -5.34 -7.54
N LEU A 303 -18.48 -4.42 -8.52
CA LEU A 303 -18.52 -2.99 -8.23
C LEU A 303 -19.92 -2.42 -8.11
N PRO A 304 -20.15 -1.43 -7.24
CA PRO A 304 -21.36 -0.61 -7.25
C PRO A 304 -21.59 0.09 -8.60
N GLN A 305 -22.85 0.28 -8.98
CA GLN A 305 -23.24 0.83 -10.28
C GLN A 305 -22.61 2.21 -10.56
N LYS A 306 -22.42 3.04 -9.53
CA LYS A 306 -21.82 4.39 -9.69
C LYS A 306 -20.44 4.36 -10.30
N TYR A 307 -19.62 3.33 -10.03
CA TYR A 307 -18.26 3.23 -10.52
C TYR A 307 -18.12 2.61 -11.90
N LYS A 308 -19.11 1.83 -12.35
CA LYS A 308 -19.06 1.10 -13.65
C LYS A 308 -19.93 1.69 -14.76
N LYS A 309 -20.76 2.68 -14.47
CA LYS A 309 -21.79 3.22 -15.39
C LYS A 309 -21.26 3.62 -16.77
N ASN A 310 -20.05 4.17 -16.84
CA ASN A 310 -19.47 4.72 -18.08
C ASN A 310 -18.37 3.82 -18.68
N TYR A 311 -18.20 2.61 -18.14
CA TYR A 311 -17.14 1.70 -18.56
C TYR A 311 -17.73 0.44 -19.17
N LYS A 312 -16.99 -0.13 -20.13
CA LYS A 312 -17.31 -1.40 -20.77
C LYS A 312 -16.19 -2.39 -20.51
N LEU A 313 -16.54 -3.64 -20.26
CA LEU A 313 -15.58 -4.70 -20.15
C LEU A 313 -14.82 -4.85 -21.47
N LEU A 314 -13.50 -4.63 -21.42
CA LEU A 314 -12.61 -4.84 -22.56
C LEU A 314 -12.10 -6.27 -22.51
N VAL A 315 -12.68 -7.10 -23.36
CA VAL A 315 -12.28 -8.52 -23.48
C VAL A 315 -11.15 -8.64 -24.49
N VAL A 316 -9.98 -9.10 -24.04
CA VAL A 316 -8.85 -9.41 -24.91
C VAL A 316 -8.99 -10.88 -25.36
N GLU A 317 -9.36 -11.13 -26.61
CA GLU A 317 -9.52 -12.49 -27.12
C GLU A 317 -8.20 -13.19 -27.30
N LYS A 318 -7.21 -12.52 -27.93
CA LYS A 318 -5.89 -13.07 -28.25
C LYS A 318 -4.81 -12.24 -27.59
N GLY A 319 -3.95 -12.87 -26.81
CA GLY A 319 -2.82 -12.24 -26.13
C GLY A 319 -1.61 -13.17 -26.07
N LEU A 320 -0.70 -12.89 -25.16
CA LEU A 320 0.47 -13.72 -24.89
C LEU A 320 0.05 -15.10 -24.38
N GLN A 321 0.42 -16.16 -25.10
CA GLN A 321 0.18 -17.52 -24.63
C GLN A 321 1.24 -17.94 -23.60
N GLY A 322 0.83 -18.72 -22.60
CA GLY A 322 1.76 -19.37 -21.66
C GLY A 322 2.18 -18.54 -20.44
N LEU A 323 1.89 -17.25 -20.41
CA LEU A 323 2.39 -16.36 -19.34
C LEU A 323 1.96 -16.79 -17.93
N GLY A 324 0.77 -17.35 -17.77
CA GLY A 324 0.31 -17.88 -16.48
C GLY A 324 1.11 -19.09 -15.97
N LYS A 325 1.83 -19.81 -16.87
CA LYS A 325 2.79 -20.87 -16.50
C LYS A 325 4.19 -20.31 -16.24
N GLU A 326 4.56 -19.27 -16.98
CA GLU A 326 5.87 -18.61 -16.85
C GLU A 326 5.94 -17.72 -15.61
N VAL A 327 4.80 -17.18 -15.16
CA VAL A 327 4.68 -16.33 -13.97
C VAL A 327 3.64 -16.93 -13.02
N PRO A 328 3.97 -18.01 -12.30
CA PRO A 328 3.01 -18.70 -11.42
C PRO A 328 2.47 -17.77 -10.31
N GLY A 329 3.24 -16.79 -9.85
CA GLY A 329 2.80 -15.79 -8.87
C GLY A 329 1.62 -14.93 -9.32
N LEU A 330 1.36 -14.81 -10.63
CA LEU A 330 0.24 -14.03 -11.17
C LEU A 330 -1.13 -14.53 -10.68
N LEU A 331 -1.27 -15.86 -10.54
CA LEU A 331 -2.51 -16.53 -10.13
C LEU A 331 -2.49 -16.99 -8.67
N ASP A 332 -1.39 -16.74 -7.97
CA ASP A 332 -1.22 -17.12 -6.58
C ASP A 332 -1.94 -16.14 -5.66
N MET A 333 -2.87 -16.62 -4.83
CA MET A 333 -3.61 -15.78 -3.88
C MET A 333 -2.72 -15.09 -2.83
N ARG A 334 -1.51 -15.59 -2.60
CA ARG A 334 -0.53 -14.95 -1.73
C ARG A 334 0.07 -13.68 -2.33
N ALA A 335 0.10 -13.58 -3.66
CA ALA A 335 0.43 -12.34 -4.38
C ALA A 335 -0.82 -11.52 -4.70
N SER A 336 -1.92 -12.17 -5.09
CA SER A 336 -3.18 -11.56 -5.50
C SER A 336 -4.34 -11.98 -4.59
N PRO A 337 -4.46 -11.43 -3.38
CA PRO A 337 -5.44 -11.85 -2.36
C PRO A 337 -6.90 -11.81 -2.83
N LEU A 338 -7.22 -10.98 -3.82
CA LEU A 338 -8.55 -10.93 -4.42
C LEU A 338 -8.91 -12.26 -5.12
N LEU A 339 -7.93 -13.11 -5.45
CA LEU A 339 -8.17 -14.41 -6.08
C LEU A 339 -8.50 -15.53 -5.09
N ALA A 340 -8.50 -15.29 -3.78
CA ALA A 340 -8.85 -16.31 -2.79
C ALA A 340 -10.29 -16.82 -2.99
N GLY A 341 -10.53 -18.09 -2.70
CA GLY A 341 -11.86 -18.69 -2.76
C GLY A 341 -12.76 -18.25 -1.59
N PRO A 342 -14.09 -18.42 -1.72
CA PRO A 342 -15.02 -18.03 -0.65
C PRO A 342 -14.79 -18.82 0.65
N GLU A 343 -14.27 -20.05 0.56
CA GLU A 343 -13.91 -20.89 1.71
C GLU A 343 -12.73 -20.34 2.53
N VAL A 344 -11.84 -19.58 1.87
CA VAL A 344 -10.74 -18.87 2.53
C VAL A 344 -11.23 -17.54 3.08
N LEU A 345 -11.93 -16.75 2.24
CA LEU A 345 -12.43 -15.43 2.61
C LEU A 345 -13.39 -15.48 3.80
N GLY A 346 -14.26 -16.50 3.89
CA GLY A 346 -15.22 -16.68 4.98
C GLY A 346 -14.56 -16.99 6.34
N LYS A 347 -13.27 -17.36 6.37
CA LYS A 347 -12.51 -17.55 7.61
C LYS A 347 -11.79 -16.27 8.06
N CYS A 348 -11.72 -15.25 7.22
CA CYS A 348 -11.03 -14.00 7.55
C CYS A 348 -11.78 -13.23 8.66
N PRO A 349 -11.06 -12.47 9.49
CA PRO A 349 -11.67 -11.62 10.51
C PRO A 349 -12.39 -10.43 9.88
N ARG A 350 -13.19 -9.73 10.71
CA ARG A 350 -13.80 -8.46 10.31
C ARG A 350 -12.78 -7.53 9.68
N ALA A 351 -13.22 -6.76 8.67
CA ALA A 351 -12.33 -5.97 7.85
C ALA A 351 -12.71 -4.48 7.84
N TYR A 352 -11.69 -3.64 7.91
CA TYR A 352 -11.73 -2.25 7.48
C TYR A 352 -11.00 -2.11 6.15
N ILE A 353 -11.64 -1.48 5.18
CA ILE A 353 -11.04 -1.23 3.87
C ILE A 353 -11.22 0.25 3.54
N LEU A 354 -10.10 0.98 3.55
CA LEU A 354 -10.08 2.36 3.10
C LEU A 354 -9.85 2.40 1.59
N THR A 355 -10.63 3.20 0.89
CA THR A 355 -10.50 3.43 -0.55
C THR A 355 -10.55 4.93 -0.87
N CYS A 356 -9.87 5.33 -1.94
CA CYS A 356 -9.81 6.71 -2.42
C CYS A 356 -10.36 6.83 -3.83
N GLU A 357 -11.14 7.90 -4.13
CA GLU A 357 -11.76 8.09 -5.45
C GLU A 357 -10.72 8.22 -6.55
N TYR A 358 -9.64 8.98 -6.28
CA TYR A 358 -8.56 9.26 -7.24
C TYR A 358 -7.38 8.32 -7.09
N ASP A 359 -7.67 7.00 -7.07
CA ASP A 359 -6.67 5.95 -6.94
C ASP A 359 -6.94 4.84 -7.97
N VAL A 360 -5.91 4.38 -8.66
CA VAL A 360 -5.99 3.22 -9.57
C VAL A 360 -6.43 1.95 -8.84
N LEU A 361 -6.14 1.84 -7.53
CA LEU A 361 -6.45 0.68 -6.68
C LEU A 361 -7.84 0.74 -6.03
N ARG A 362 -8.62 1.81 -6.24
CA ARG A 362 -9.96 1.95 -5.67
C ARG A 362 -10.81 0.70 -5.87
N ASP A 363 -10.84 0.19 -7.09
CA ASP A 363 -11.70 -0.92 -7.47
C ASP A 363 -11.21 -2.25 -6.86
N ASP A 364 -9.90 -2.43 -6.68
CA ASP A 364 -9.36 -3.60 -5.96
C ASP A 364 -9.92 -3.68 -4.54
N GLY A 365 -9.89 -2.57 -3.79
CA GLY A 365 -10.44 -2.47 -2.45
C GLY A 365 -11.94 -2.70 -2.39
N LEU A 366 -12.70 -2.09 -3.32
CA LEU A 366 -14.16 -2.24 -3.39
C LEU A 366 -14.58 -3.68 -3.73
N MET A 367 -13.91 -4.31 -4.70
CA MET A 367 -14.17 -5.70 -5.07
C MET A 367 -13.86 -6.67 -3.93
N TYR A 368 -12.76 -6.42 -3.21
CA TYR A 368 -12.40 -7.25 -2.06
C TYR A 368 -13.40 -7.10 -0.91
N ALA A 369 -13.85 -5.87 -0.64
CA ALA A 369 -14.91 -5.60 0.32
C ALA A 369 -16.18 -6.38 -0.01
N GLN A 370 -16.63 -6.34 -1.26
CA GLN A 370 -17.81 -7.08 -1.72
C GLN A 370 -17.62 -8.59 -1.55
N ARG A 371 -16.46 -9.13 -1.95
CA ARG A 371 -16.21 -10.58 -1.84
C ARG A 371 -16.10 -11.08 -0.42
N LEU A 372 -15.55 -10.27 0.51
CA LEU A 372 -15.57 -10.59 1.93
C LEU A 372 -17.01 -10.59 2.48
N GLN A 373 -17.84 -9.60 2.09
CA GLN A 373 -19.25 -9.55 2.49
C GLN A 373 -20.04 -10.75 1.95
N ASP A 374 -19.83 -11.12 0.69
CA ASP A 374 -20.43 -12.29 0.07
C ASP A 374 -20.03 -13.60 0.78
N ALA A 375 -18.85 -13.65 1.37
CA ALA A 375 -18.36 -14.75 2.19
C ALA A 375 -18.80 -14.69 3.68
N GLY A 376 -19.65 -13.72 4.06
CA GLY A 376 -20.20 -13.57 5.41
C GLY A 376 -19.33 -12.78 6.39
N VAL A 377 -18.26 -12.13 5.93
CA VAL A 377 -17.37 -11.32 6.78
C VAL A 377 -17.95 -9.91 6.96
N THR A 378 -17.93 -9.40 8.19
CA THR A 378 -18.31 -8.00 8.46
C THR A 378 -17.25 -7.05 7.92
N VAL A 379 -17.64 -6.15 7.02
CA VAL A 379 -16.75 -5.18 6.37
C VAL A 379 -17.23 -3.76 6.59
N THR A 380 -16.30 -2.89 7.01
CA THR A 380 -16.45 -1.43 6.94
C THR A 380 -15.63 -0.93 5.77
N ASN A 381 -16.28 -0.41 4.73
CA ASN A 381 -15.61 0.31 3.66
C ASN A 381 -15.68 1.81 3.93
N ASP A 382 -14.52 2.43 4.15
CA ASP A 382 -14.38 3.87 4.38
C ASP A 382 -13.81 4.51 3.10
N HIS A 383 -14.64 5.28 2.40
CA HIS A 383 -14.32 5.82 1.08
C HIS A 383 -14.18 7.35 1.12
N TYR A 384 -13.07 7.83 0.56
CA TYR A 384 -12.73 9.26 0.51
C TYR A 384 -12.88 9.79 -0.93
N ASP A 385 -13.96 10.56 -1.18
CA ASP A 385 -14.31 11.12 -2.50
C ASP A 385 -13.29 12.15 -3.02
N ASP A 386 -12.46 12.72 -2.16
CA ASP A 386 -11.36 13.63 -2.48
C ASP A 386 -9.97 13.00 -2.24
N GLY A 387 -9.95 11.70 -1.89
CA GLY A 387 -8.73 10.96 -1.61
C GLY A 387 -7.98 10.53 -2.87
N PHE A 388 -6.67 10.42 -2.73
CA PHE A 388 -5.75 9.92 -3.75
C PHE A 388 -4.79 8.89 -3.13
N HIS A 389 -4.11 8.10 -3.96
CA HIS A 389 -3.19 7.09 -3.47
C HIS A 389 -2.06 7.72 -2.64
N GLY A 390 -1.76 7.16 -1.46
CA GLY A 390 -0.70 7.66 -0.57
C GLY A 390 -1.12 8.77 0.38
N CYS A 391 -2.35 9.33 0.28
CA CYS A 391 -2.79 10.43 1.14
C CYS A 391 -2.71 10.09 2.64
N PHE A 392 -2.95 8.82 3.02
CA PHE A 392 -2.88 8.35 4.41
C PHE A 392 -1.49 8.52 5.04
N SER A 393 -0.42 8.47 4.23
CA SER A 393 0.97 8.66 4.69
C SER A 393 1.39 10.13 4.73
N LEU A 394 0.63 11.02 4.08
CA LEU A 394 0.92 12.45 3.95
C LEU A 394 0.15 13.26 5.01
N ILE A 395 0.55 13.07 6.28
CA ILE A 395 -0.14 13.64 7.45
C ILE A 395 0.73 14.58 8.27
N THR A 396 1.99 14.78 7.88
CA THR A 396 2.95 15.62 8.61
C THR A 396 3.39 16.81 7.78
N TRP A 397 3.53 17.95 8.44
CA TRP A 397 4.06 19.17 7.83
C TRP A 397 5.47 18.92 7.21
N PRO A 398 5.81 19.51 6.04
CA PRO A 398 5.03 20.44 5.23
C PRO A 398 4.13 19.76 4.18
N LEU A 399 4.11 18.46 4.10
CA LEU A 399 3.36 17.69 3.08
C LEU A 399 2.06 17.08 3.65
N GLU A 400 1.49 17.70 4.67
CA GLU A 400 0.23 17.23 5.24
C GLU A 400 -0.97 17.60 4.35
N PHE A 401 -1.85 16.62 4.15
CA PHE A 401 -3.13 16.79 3.47
C PHE A 401 -4.29 16.59 4.44
N ASP A 402 -5.32 17.41 4.32
CA ASP A 402 -6.52 17.31 5.18
C ASP A 402 -7.20 15.94 5.00
N VAL A 403 -7.32 15.44 3.78
CA VAL A 403 -7.86 14.11 3.51
C VAL A 403 -7.07 13.01 4.21
N GLY A 404 -5.74 13.11 4.28
CA GLY A 404 -4.88 12.16 4.98
C GLY A 404 -5.15 12.15 6.50
N LYS A 405 -5.30 13.34 7.10
CA LYS A 405 -5.65 13.46 8.53
C LYS A 405 -7.04 12.88 8.83
N ARG A 406 -8.03 13.15 7.98
CA ARG A 406 -9.38 12.58 8.12
C ARG A 406 -9.35 11.06 7.98
N ALA A 407 -8.61 10.55 7.02
CA ALA A 407 -8.42 9.13 6.79
C ALA A 407 -7.78 8.43 8.00
N LEU A 408 -6.71 9.02 8.55
CA LEU A 408 -6.10 8.50 9.77
C LEU A 408 -7.08 8.52 10.95
N ARG A 409 -7.86 9.59 11.12
CA ARG A 409 -8.86 9.67 12.20
C ARG A 409 -9.96 8.62 12.04
N GLY A 410 -10.48 8.40 10.84
CA GLY A 410 -11.44 7.32 10.54
C GLY A 410 -10.88 5.94 10.89
N TYR A 411 -9.66 5.68 10.48
CA TYR A 411 -8.92 4.46 10.76
C TYR A 411 -8.73 4.23 12.27
N LEU A 412 -8.27 5.24 13.02
CA LEU A 412 -8.09 5.15 14.48
C LEU A 412 -9.42 4.90 15.21
N ASN A 413 -10.49 5.62 14.82
CA ASN A 413 -11.81 5.41 15.39
C ASN A 413 -12.32 3.99 15.16
N TRP A 414 -12.09 3.45 13.95
CA TRP A 414 -12.50 2.08 13.67
C TRP A 414 -11.70 1.06 14.49
N LEU A 415 -10.37 1.20 14.56
CA LEU A 415 -9.54 0.33 15.39
C LEU A 415 -9.93 0.40 16.86
N GLN A 416 -10.19 1.58 17.40
CA GLN A 416 -10.60 1.76 18.79
C GLN A 416 -11.86 0.96 19.15
N ASN A 417 -12.80 0.84 18.21
CA ASN A 417 -14.09 0.19 18.42
C ASN A 417 -14.10 -1.31 18.04
N ASN A 418 -13.09 -1.80 17.34
CA ASN A 418 -13.11 -3.15 16.76
C ASN A 418 -11.92 -4.01 17.17
N LEU A 419 -10.83 -3.42 17.65
CA LEU A 419 -9.62 -4.08 18.12
C LEU A 419 -9.53 -4.07 19.71
#